data_8be06234695618360c0a078bb9392e79
#
_entry.id   8be06234695618360c0a078bb9392e79
#
_cell.length_a   1.000
_cell.length_b   1.000
_cell.length_c   1.000
_cell.angle_alpha   90.00
_cell.angle_beta   90.00
_cell.angle_gamma   90.00
#
_symmetry.space_group_name_H-M   'P 1'
#
loop_
_entity.id
_entity.type
_entity.pdbx_description
1 polymer ?
#
loop_
_entity_poly.entity_id
_entity_poly.type
_entity_poly.pdbx_seq_one_letter_code
_entity_poly.pdbx_strand_id
1 'polypeptide(L)'
;MKKFLLMVMAIMLMAATSVYGTQKSEKVISIQPFRVLNVAGNLEVVYEQSKTCEVRLVGDANDINQIYIENSGASLNIRKAAKQIGNVYIDTSKKSGKFNVVIKVKAPEVSVFNLAGGGYIIVDNMSGNKVTFNQAGSGEIALGSITASNTFFNNAGSGSIRIDEVKADNVCLSMAGSGVISGKVSGADKLNCTLTGIGRIYVSGKADKYGKVIIGSGSIDDSMLKYDSISTTSTHTNVINDSDASSAPKSPDGIINAQP
;
A
#
# COMPACT_ATOMS: atom_id res chain seq x y z
N MET A 1 11.94 1.10 15.49
CA MET A 1 13.29 0.66 15.07
C MET A 1 13.59 -0.80 15.46
N LYS A 2 13.61 -1.19 16.77
CA LYS A 2 13.96 -2.57 17.16
C LYS A 2 13.05 -3.67 16.60
N LYS A 3 11.75 -3.44 16.41
CA LYS A 3 10.81 -4.47 15.92
C LYS A 3 10.87 -4.68 14.40
N PHE A 4 11.16 -3.64 13.62
CA PHE A 4 11.34 -3.74 12.17
C PHE A 4 12.68 -4.41 11.84
N LEU A 5 13.74 -4.02 12.53
CA LEU A 5 15.05 -4.67 12.44
C LEU A 5 14.97 -6.17 12.82
N LEU A 6 14.10 -6.54 13.79
CA LEU A 6 13.85 -7.92 14.15
C LEU A 6 13.10 -8.70 13.05
N MET A 7 12.22 -8.06 12.31
CA MET A 7 11.49 -8.70 11.18
C MET A 7 12.42 -8.90 9.98
N VAL A 8 13.25 -7.92 9.66
CA VAL A 8 14.29 -8.05 8.61
C VAL A 8 15.39 -9.01 9.03
N MET A 9 15.83 -9.01 10.32
CA MET A 9 16.74 -10.01 10.86
C MET A 9 16.15 -11.42 10.91
N ALA A 10 14.84 -11.58 11.16
CA ALA A 10 14.20 -12.90 11.09
C ALA A 10 14.23 -13.49 9.67
N ILE A 11 14.10 -12.64 8.65
CA ILE A 11 14.24 -13.02 7.23
C ILE A 11 15.71 -13.33 6.90
N MET A 12 16.69 -12.61 7.48
CA MET A 12 18.12 -12.91 7.34
C MET A 12 18.56 -14.11 8.17
N LEU A 13 17.99 -14.35 9.36
CA LEU A 13 18.37 -15.44 10.24
C LEU A 13 17.83 -16.81 9.78
N MET A 14 16.77 -16.83 8.92
CA MET A 14 16.35 -18.08 8.26
C MET A 14 17.36 -18.60 7.23
N ALA A 15 18.39 -17.84 6.89
CA ALA A 15 19.49 -18.30 6.03
C ALA A 15 20.56 -19.12 6.76
N ALA A 16 20.51 -19.24 8.10
CA ALA A 16 21.60 -19.82 8.89
C ALA A 16 21.26 -21.13 9.63
N THR A 17 20.02 -21.64 9.56
CA THR A 17 19.68 -22.94 10.19
C THR A 17 19.14 -23.92 9.16
N SER A 18 20.05 -24.54 8.41
CA SER A 18 19.74 -25.71 7.58
C SER A 18 20.08 -26.99 8.33
N VAL A 19 19.07 -27.61 8.92
CA VAL A 19 19.09 -29.08 9.07
C VAL A 19 17.68 -29.58 8.78
N TYR A 20 17.55 -30.40 7.73
CA TYR A 20 16.39 -31.03 7.11
C TYR A 20 15.65 -30.22 6.04
N GLY A 21 16.07 -30.31 4.78
CA GLY A 21 15.30 -30.92 3.73
C GLY A 21 14.55 -30.08 2.74
N THR A 22 14.79 -28.83 2.43
CA THR A 22 14.50 -28.32 1.08
C THR A 22 15.68 -27.47 0.64
N GLN A 23 16.38 -27.94 -0.38
CA GLN A 23 17.48 -27.20 -0.99
C GLN A 23 16.89 -25.90 -1.57
N LYS A 24 17.11 -24.78 -0.86
CA LYS A 24 16.71 -23.47 -1.37
C LYS A 24 17.52 -23.20 -2.62
N SER A 25 16.83 -23.00 -3.71
CA SER A 25 17.41 -22.58 -4.98
C SER A 25 17.51 -21.06 -5.03
N GLU A 26 18.50 -20.60 -5.76
CA GLU A 26 18.71 -19.19 -6.02
C GLU A 26 18.84 -18.97 -7.52
N LYS A 27 18.18 -17.91 -8.03
CA LYS A 27 18.28 -17.47 -9.43
C LYS A 27 18.50 -15.97 -9.47
N VAL A 28 19.60 -15.55 -10.08
CA VAL A 28 19.95 -14.14 -10.27
C VAL A 28 19.70 -13.74 -11.72
N ILE A 29 19.05 -12.61 -11.92
CA ILE A 29 18.70 -12.06 -13.24
C ILE A 29 19.23 -10.63 -13.30
N SER A 30 20.13 -10.36 -14.21
CA SER A 30 20.56 -8.99 -14.54
C SER A 30 19.46 -8.29 -15.33
N ILE A 31 19.12 -7.09 -14.92
CA ILE A 31 18.06 -6.28 -15.54
C ILE A 31 18.57 -4.90 -15.92
N GLN A 32 17.90 -4.25 -16.85
CA GLN A 32 18.18 -2.85 -17.20
C GLN A 32 17.60 -1.91 -16.12
N PRO A 33 18.16 -0.70 -15.96
CA PRO A 33 17.59 0.30 -15.08
C PRO A 33 16.11 0.58 -15.39
N PHE A 34 15.32 0.73 -14.33
CA PHE A 34 13.89 1.00 -14.42
C PHE A 34 13.48 2.00 -13.33
N ARG A 35 12.28 2.58 -13.46
CA ARG A 35 11.73 3.57 -12.54
C ARG A 35 10.40 3.14 -11.91
N VAL A 36 9.75 2.13 -12.50
CA VAL A 36 8.45 1.62 -12.04
C VAL A 36 8.58 0.15 -11.70
N LEU A 37 8.27 -0.21 -10.47
CA LEU A 37 8.18 -1.60 -10.01
C LEU A 37 6.71 -2.00 -9.90
N ASN A 38 6.29 -2.96 -10.71
CA ASN A 38 4.94 -3.53 -10.67
C ASN A 38 4.99 -4.95 -10.11
N VAL A 39 4.27 -5.19 -9.03
CA VAL A 39 4.13 -6.49 -8.39
C VAL A 39 2.66 -6.90 -8.39
N ALA A 40 2.37 -8.06 -8.96
CA ALA A 40 1.00 -8.58 -9.03
C ALA A 40 0.86 -9.96 -8.39
N GLY A 41 -0.22 -10.14 -7.61
CA GLY A 41 -0.54 -11.39 -6.91
C GLY A 41 0.01 -11.43 -5.48
N ASN A 42 0.17 -12.66 -4.94
CA ASN A 42 0.61 -12.88 -3.55
C ASN A 42 2.12 -13.16 -3.53
N LEU A 43 2.91 -12.19 -3.92
CA LEU A 43 4.37 -12.28 -3.96
C LEU A 43 4.99 -11.44 -2.85
N GLU A 44 6.14 -11.87 -2.36
CA GLU A 44 6.96 -11.12 -1.41
C GLU A 44 8.17 -10.53 -2.15
N VAL A 45 8.22 -9.20 -2.22
CA VAL A 45 9.28 -8.45 -2.89
C VAL A 45 9.97 -7.53 -1.91
N VAL A 46 11.29 -7.65 -1.81
CA VAL A 46 12.15 -6.77 -1.01
C VAL A 46 12.96 -5.91 -1.97
N TYR A 47 12.78 -4.60 -1.88
CA TYR A 47 13.54 -3.63 -2.67
C TYR A 47 14.67 -3.02 -1.84
N GLU A 48 15.83 -2.95 -2.45
CA GLU A 48 17.02 -2.28 -1.93
C GLU A 48 17.51 -1.24 -2.95
N GLN A 49 17.60 0.03 -2.54
CA GLN A 49 18.22 1.06 -3.38
C GLN A 49 19.72 0.79 -3.50
N SER A 50 20.20 0.58 -4.72
CA SER A 50 21.59 0.15 -4.98
C SER A 50 22.06 0.66 -6.34
N LYS A 51 23.36 0.82 -6.52
CA LYS A 51 23.95 1.19 -7.81
C LYS A 51 23.83 0.09 -8.88
N THR A 52 23.56 -1.14 -8.49
CA THR A 52 23.39 -2.29 -9.38
C THR A 52 21.92 -2.56 -9.66
N CYS A 53 21.62 -3.10 -10.85
CA CYS A 53 20.28 -3.54 -11.24
C CYS A 53 20.25 -5.07 -11.32
N GLU A 54 19.58 -5.70 -10.38
CA GLU A 54 19.44 -7.16 -10.36
C GLU A 54 18.11 -7.59 -9.70
N VAL A 55 17.59 -8.72 -10.13
CA VAL A 55 16.54 -9.46 -9.43
C VAL A 55 17.09 -10.79 -8.97
N ARG A 56 16.94 -11.08 -7.68
CA ARG A 56 17.37 -12.33 -7.05
C ARG A 56 16.16 -13.05 -6.47
N LEU A 57 15.90 -14.25 -6.96
CA LEU A 57 14.86 -15.13 -6.48
C LEU A 57 15.47 -16.15 -5.53
N VAL A 58 14.92 -16.29 -4.34
CA VAL A 58 15.40 -17.24 -3.32
C VAL A 58 14.21 -18.04 -2.80
N GLY A 59 14.23 -19.37 -2.97
CA GLY A 59 13.12 -20.20 -2.53
C GLY A 59 13.15 -21.61 -3.09
N ASP A 60 11.99 -22.25 -3.15
CA ASP A 60 11.83 -23.55 -3.80
C ASP A 60 12.01 -23.42 -5.33
N ALA A 61 12.74 -24.34 -5.95
CA ALA A 61 13.02 -24.31 -7.38
C ALA A 61 11.73 -24.34 -8.25
N ASN A 62 10.71 -25.11 -7.83
CA ASN A 62 9.45 -25.18 -8.55
C ASN A 62 8.68 -23.86 -8.44
N ASP A 63 8.75 -23.20 -7.30
CA ASP A 63 8.09 -21.91 -7.09
C ASP A 63 8.83 -20.80 -7.84
N ILE A 64 10.16 -20.80 -7.84
CA ILE A 64 10.99 -19.85 -8.61
C ILE A 64 10.63 -19.92 -10.11
N ASN A 65 10.42 -21.12 -10.66
CA ASN A 65 10.05 -21.29 -12.07
C ASN A 65 8.63 -20.78 -12.40
N GLN A 66 7.81 -20.48 -11.41
CA GLN A 66 6.49 -19.89 -11.58
C GLN A 66 6.50 -18.35 -11.53
N ILE A 67 7.66 -17.74 -11.29
CA ILE A 67 7.79 -16.29 -11.31
C ILE A 67 8.10 -15.82 -12.72
N TYR A 68 7.26 -14.92 -13.22
CA TYR A 68 7.48 -14.21 -14.47
C TYR A 68 8.02 -12.81 -14.17
N ILE A 69 9.16 -12.51 -14.78
CA ILE A 69 9.83 -11.22 -14.67
C ILE A 69 10.00 -10.65 -16.05
N GLU A 70 9.49 -9.44 -16.25
CA GLU A 70 9.62 -8.70 -17.50
C GLU A 70 10.17 -7.31 -17.20
N ASN A 71 11.32 -7.01 -17.78
CA ASN A 71 11.92 -5.68 -17.74
C ASN A 71 11.72 -5.01 -19.10
N SER A 72 10.76 -4.11 -19.18
CA SER A 72 10.33 -3.44 -20.40
C SER A 72 10.50 -1.92 -20.26
N GLY A 73 11.52 -1.38 -20.89
CA GLY A 73 11.84 0.04 -20.80
C GLY A 73 11.99 0.54 -19.37
N ALA A 74 11.15 1.50 -18.97
CA ALA A 74 11.20 2.08 -17.63
C ALA A 74 10.52 1.22 -16.54
N SER A 75 10.00 0.03 -16.84
CA SER A 75 9.20 -0.78 -15.91
C SER A 75 9.80 -2.16 -15.70
N LEU A 76 9.75 -2.63 -14.44
CA LEU A 76 9.96 -4.02 -14.03
C LEU A 76 8.64 -4.61 -13.56
N ASN A 77 8.16 -5.62 -14.27
CA ASN A 77 6.90 -6.32 -13.96
C ASN A 77 7.22 -7.69 -13.36
N ILE A 78 6.70 -7.95 -12.16
CA ILE A 78 6.88 -9.22 -11.44
C ILE A 78 5.50 -9.78 -11.11
N ARG A 79 5.24 -11.00 -11.59
CA ARG A 79 3.96 -11.69 -11.36
C ARG A 79 4.15 -13.20 -11.36
N LYS A 80 3.18 -13.94 -10.85
CA LYS A 80 3.14 -15.38 -11.11
C LYS A 80 2.88 -15.64 -12.59
N ALA A 81 3.51 -16.67 -13.11
CA ALA A 81 3.22 -17.16 -14.45
C ALA A 81 1.76 -17.68 -14.49
N ALA A 82 0.98 -17.13 -15.40
CA ALA A 82 -0.36 -17.62 -15.68
C ALA A 82 -0.30 -18.49 -16.93
N LYS A 83 -0.96 -19.64 -16.92
CA LYS A 83 -1.12 -20.46 -18.12
C LYS A 83 -2.20 -19.83 -19.00
N GLN A 84 -1.85 -19.43 -20.20
CA GLN A 84 -2.82 -18.96 -21.18
C GLN A 84 -3.49 -20.15 -21.83
N ILE A 85 -4.81 -20.24 -21.74
CA ILE A 85 -5.64 -21.21 -22.46
C ILE A 85 -6.63 -20.39 -23.30
N GLY A 86 -6.38 -20.31 -24.61
CA GLY A 86 -7.10 -19.38 -25.47
C GLY A 86 -6.86 -17.93 -25.10
N ASN A 87 -7.91 -17.13 -24.90
CA ASN A 87 -7.83 -15.74 -24.47
C ASN A 87 -7.94 -15.55 -22.93
N VAL A 88 -7.92 -16.65 -22.16
CA VAL A 88 -8.09 -16.63 -20.71
C VAL A 88 -6.76 -16.95 -20.03
N TYR A 89 -6.33 -16.10 -19.11
CA TYR A 89 -5.21 -16.35 -18.22
C TYR A 89 -5.72 -17.09 -16.98
N ILE A 90 -5.32 -18.33 -16.81
CA ILE A 90 -5.68 -19.14 -15.64
C ILE A 90 -4.47 -19.20 -14.72
N ASP A 91 -4.65 -18.74 -13.49
CA ASP A 91 -3.69 -19.01 -12.42
C ASP A 91 -3.72 -20.51 -12.11
N THR A 92 -2.74 -21.24 -12.62
CA THR A 92 -2.62 -22.69 -12.45
C THR A 92 -1.97 -23.07 -11.12
N SER A 93 -1.69 -22.12 -10.23
CA SER A 93 -1.10 -22.37 -8.92
C SER A 93 -2.08 -22.99 -7.92
N LYS A 94 -2.87 -24.00 -8.36
CA LYS A 94 -3.75 -24.81 -7.50
C LYS A 94 -3.00 -25.80 -6.60
N LYS A 95 -1.77 -25.54 -6.19
CA LYS A 95 -1.21 -26.22 -5.04
C LYS A 95 -1.52 -25.38 -3.81
N SER A 96 -2.37 -25.91 -2.96
CA SER A 96 -2.68 -25.45 -1.60
C SER A 96 -1.45 -25.50 -0.68
N GLY A 97 -0.33 -24.96 -1.13
CA GLY A 97 0.91 -24.83 -0.39
C GLY A 97 1.33 -23.38 -0.30
N LYS A 98 1.94 -23.01 0.81
CA LYS A 98 2.54 -21.68 1.01
C LYS A 98 3.58 -21.48 -0.09
N PHE A 99 3.38 -20.48 -0.95
CA PHE A 99 4.35 -20.09 -1.96
C PHE A 99 5.58 -19.51 -1.24
N ASN A 100 6.75 -20.12 -1.46
CA ASN A 100 7.93 -19.87 -0.65
C ASN A 100 9.07 -19.30 -1.51
N VAL A 101 8.86 -18.11 -2.07
CA VAL A 101 9.87 -17.36 -2.80
C VAL A 101 9.94 -15.94 -2.27
N VAL A 102 11.13 -15.49 -1.93
CA VAL A 102 11.45 -14.09 -1.67
C VAL A 102 12.14 -13.53 -2.91
N ILE A 103 11.63 -12.41 -3.40
CA ILE A 103 12.14 -11.72 -4.58
C ILE A 103 12.88 -10.48 -4.12
N LYS A 104 14.20 -10.47 -4.24
CA LYS A 104 15.03 -9.30 -3.92
C LYS A 104 15.29 -8.51 -5.19
N VAL A 105 14.97 -7.23 -5.18
CA VAL A 105 15.13 -6.31 -6.31
C VAL A 105 16.11 -5.22 -5.90
N LYS A 106 17.18 -5.04 -6.68
CA LYS A 106 18.14 -3.95 -6.52
C LYS A 106 18.05 -3.03 -7.72
N ALA A 107 17.95 -1.72 -7.46
CA ALA A 107 18.02 -0.69 -8.51
C ALA A 107 18.32 0.69 -7.90
N PRO A 108 18.91 1.64 -8.70
CA PRO A 108 19.32 2.94 -8.17
C PRO A 108 18.16 3.92 -7.98
N GLU A 109 17.19 3.93 -8.87
CA GLU A 109 16.17 5.00 -8.95
C GLU A 109 14.78 4.44 -9.27
N VAL A 110 14.14 3.81 -8.30
CA VAL A 110 12.72 3.47 -8.44
C VAL A 110 11.88 4.58 -7.84
N SER A 111 10.99 5.15 -8.64
CA SER A 111 10.13 6.27 -8.22
C SER A 111 8.66 5.87 -8.03
N VAL A 112 8.24 4.73 -8.58
CA VAL A 112 6.87 4.23 -8.46
C VAL A 112 6.89 2.76 -8.08
N PHE A 113 6.18 2.42 -7.02
CA PHE A 113 5.96 1.07 -6.54
C PHE A 113 4.47 0.76 -6.62
N ASN A 114 4.10 -0.25 -7.38
CA ASN A 114 2.72 -0.70 -7.54
C ASN A 114 2.58 -2.13 -7.03
N LEU A 115 1.70 -2.34 -6.05
CA LEU A 115 1.30 -3.65 -5.56
C LEU A 115 -0.17 -3.90 -5.87
N ALA A 116 -0.45 -4.91 -6.67
CA ALA A 116 -1.81 -5.35 -6.98
C ALA A 116 -2.05 -6.77 -6.46
N GLY A 117 -2.99 -6.93 -5.53
CA GLY A 117 -3.34 -8.23 -4.93
C GLY A 117 -3.05 -8.31 -3.44
N GLY A 118 -2.66 -9.51 -2.95
CA GLY A 118 -2.43 -9.79 -1.53
C GLY A 118 -0.96 -9.99 -1.15
N GLY A 119 -0.02 -9.56 -2.00
CA GLY A 119 1.41 -9.70 -1.75
C GLY A 119 1.99 -8.65 -0.83
N TYR A 120 3.34 -8.62 -0.78
CA TYR A 120 4.12 -7.72 0.07
C TYR A 120 5.20 -7.01 -0.74
N ILE A 121 5.35 -5.69 -0.53
CA ILE A 121 6.54 -4.94 -0.93
C ILE A 121 7.19 -4.38 0.34
N ILE A 122 8.48 -4.67 0.51
CA ILE A 122 9.28 -4.18 1.63
C ILE A 122 10.37 -3.28 1.07
N VAL A 123 10.47 -2.06 1.59
CA VAL A 123 11.52 -1.09 1.27
C VAL A 123 12.10 -0.59 2.59
N ASP A 124 13.36 -0.90 2.87
CA ASP A 124 13.96 -0.51 4.16
C ASP A 124 14.29 0.98 4.18
N ASN A 125 15.16 1.42 3.29
CA ASN A 125 15.56 2.82 3.18
C ASN A 125 15.63 3.22 1.72
N MET A 126 15.12 4.40 1.40
CA MET A 126 15.32 4.97 0.07
C MET A 126 15.29 6.49 0.07
N SER A 127 15.93 7.05 -0.95
CA SER A 127 15.88 8.48 -1.23
C SER A 127 15.54 8.75 -2.68
N GLY A 128 14.88 9.89 -2.93
CA GLY A 128 14.50 10.29 -4.28
C GLY A 128 13.94 11.70 -4.32
N ASN A 129 13.58 12.18 -5.50
CA ASN A 129 12.91 13.48 -5.61
C ASN A 129 11.39 13.31 -5.45
N LYS A 130 10.79 12.43 -6.25
CA LYS A 130 9.35 12.10 -6.16
C LYS A 130 9.20 10.59 -6.07
N VAL A 131 8.52 10.12 -5.01
CA VAL A 131 8.28 8.69 -4.81
C VAL A 131 6.79 8.43 -4.58
N THR A 132 6.28 7.40 -5.24
CA THR A 132 4.87 7.01 -5.17
C THR A 132 4.75 5.53 -4.83
N PHE A 133 3.93 5.22 -3.83
CA PHE A 133 3.58 3.87 -3.43
C PHE A 133 2.07 3.67 -3.62
N ASN A 134 1.71 2.75 -4.49
CA ASN A 134 0.32 2.41 -4.79
C ASN A 134 0.04 0.96 -4.37
N GLN A 135 -0.90 0.77 -3.49
CA GLN A 135 -1.42 -0.52 -3.07
C GLN A 135 -2.86 -0.66 -3.54
N ALA A 136 -3.17 -1.74 -4.26
CA ALA A 136 -4.51 -2.07 -4.71
C ALA A 136 -4.84 -3.53 -4.34
N GLY A 137 -5.85 -3.74 -3.49
CA GLY A 137 -6.26 -5.06 -3.00
C GLY A 137 -6.09 -5.23 -1.51
N SER A 138 -5.57 -6.39 -1.06
CA SER A 138 -5.43 -6.77 0.35
C SER A 138 -3.99 -6.91 0.83
N GLY A 139 -3.01 -6.56 -0.01
CA GLY A 139 -1.59 -6.69 0.30
C GLY A 139 -1.06 -5.62 1.25
N GLU A 140 0.24 -5.65 1.48
CA GLU A 140 0.92 -4.71 2.37
C GLU A 140 2.17 -4.12 1.71
N ILE A 141 2.35 -2.81 1.85
CA ILE A 141 3.61 -2.12 1.55
C ILE A 141 4.20 -1.67 2.89
N ALA A 142 5.37 -2.21 3.24
CA ALA A 142 6.08 -1.89 4.46
C ALA A 142 7.34 -1.07 4.13
N LEU A 143 7.44 0.12 4.71
CA LEU A 143 8.46 1.10 4.41
C LEU A 143 9.21 1.49 5.69
N GLY A 144 10.53 1.45 5.66
CA GLY A 144 11.38 1.98 6.71
C GLY A 144 11.50 3.50 6.63
N SER A 145 12.68 3.99 6.24
CA SER A 145 12.95 5.44 6.16
C SER A 145 12.93 5.92 4.71
N ILE A 146 12.01 6.83 4.40
CA ILE A 146 11.85 7.42 3.06
C ILE A 146 12.22 8.90 3.12
N THR A 147 13.19 9.33 2.30
CA THR A 147 13.58 10.73 2.16
C THR A 147 13.36 11.20 0.73
N ALA A 148 12.50 12.23 0.54
CA ALA A 148 12.21 12.75 -0.80
C ALA A 148 11.69 14.19 -0.73
N SER A 149 11.61 14.91 -1.87
CA SER A 149 10.89 16.18 -1.90
C SER A 149 9.37 15.96 -1.89
N ASN A 150 8.90 14.95 -2.64
CA ASN A 150 7.46 14.66 -2.71
C ASN A 150 7.19 13.16 -2.53
N THR A 151 6.29 12.81 -1.63
CA THR A 151 5.87 11.43 -1.40
C THR A 151 4.37 11.25 -1.51
N PHE A 152 3.95 10.18 -2.18
CA PHE A 152 2.54 9.83 -2.36
C PHE A 152 2.33 8.37 -1.93
N PHE A 153 1.42 8.16 -0.99
CA PHE A 153 1.04 6.85 -0.48
C PHE A 153 -0.45 6.64 -0.75
N ASN A 154 -0.77 5.78 -1.70
CA ASN A 154 -2.14 5.53 -2.15
C ASN A 154 -2.53 4.09 -1.84
N ASN A 155 -3.57 3.89 -1.05
CA ASN A 155 -4.13 2.59 -0.74
C ASN A 155 -5.57 2.51 -1.21
N ALA A 156 -5.83 1.63 -2.17
CA ALA A 156 -7.16 1.35 -2.68
C ALA A 156 -7.56 -0.10 -2.36
N GLY A 157 -8.47 -0.29 -1.43
CA GLY A 157 -8.94 -1.61 -1.01
C GLY A 157 -8.90 -1.84 0.49
N SER A 158 -8.54 -3.06 0.91
CA SER A 158 -8.49 -3.47 2.31
C SER A 158 -7.07 -3.73 2.83
N GLY A 159 -6.06 -3.52 2.02
CA GLY A 159 -4.66 -3.70 2.39
C GLY A 159 -4.09 -2.59 3.25
N SER A 160 -2.78 -2.60 3.45
CA SER A 160 -2.11 -1.63 4.31
C SER A 160 -0.86 -1.02 3.67
N ILE A 161 -0.58 0.24 4.05
CA ILE A 161 0.72 0.88 3.85
C ILE A 161 1.23 1.28 5.23
N ARG A 162 2.40 0.76 5.61
CA ARG A 162 3.06 1.08 6.87
C ARG A 162 4.37 1.81 6.59
N ILE A 163 4.55 2.95 7.23
CA ILE A 163 5.71 3.83 7.06
C ILE A 163 6.32 4.07 8.43
N ASP A 164 7.56 3.61 8.64
CA ASP A 164 8.25 3.85 9.91
C ASP A 164 8.62 5.33 10.04
N GLU A 165 9.15 5.93 8.95
CA GLU A 165 9.45 7.36 8.92
C GLU A 165 9.47 7.89 7.49
N VAL A 166 8.85 9.05 7.26
CA VAL A 166 8.99 9.81 6.02
C VAL A 166 9.46 11.23 6.33
N LYS A 167 10.51 11.65 5.62
CA LYS A 167 11.03 13.01 5.61
C LYS A 167 10.89 13.56 4.19
N ALA A 168 9.97 14.50 4.00
CA ALA A 168 9.70 15.08 2.68
C ALA A 168 9.07 16.46 2.81
N ASP A 169 9.29 17.35 1.83
CA ASP A 169 8.65 18.67 1.80
C ASP A 169 7.12 18.52 1.66
N ASN A 170 6.67 17.59 0.79
CA ASN A 170 5.26 17.31 0.60
C ASN A 170 4.95 15.82 0.81
N VAL A 171 4.02 15.53 1.70
CA VAL A 171 3.53 14.18 2.01
C VAL A 171 2.04 14.10 1.72
N CYS A 172 1.63 13.10 0.94
CA CYS A 172 0.23 12.83 0.64
C CYS A 172 -0.12 11.39 1.01
N LEU A 173 -1.09 11.21 1.92
CA LEU A 173 -1.65 9.93 2.32
C LEU A 173 -3.09 9.85 1.78
N SER A 174 -3.35 8.91 0.90
CA SER A 174 -4.66 8.75 0.23
C SER A 174 -5.19 7.33 0.45
N MET A 175 -6.33 7.22 1.11
CA MET A 175 -7.00 5.95 1.39
C MET A 175 -8.37 5.92 0.73
N ALA A 176 -8.63 4.86 -0.05
CA ALA A 176 -9.94 4.58 -0.60
C ALA A 176 -10.35 3.13 -0.27
N GLY A 177 -11.36 2.94 0.58
CA GLY A 177 -11.85 1.62 0.99
C GLY A 177 -11.83 1.38 2.49
N SER A 178 -11.44 0.18 2.92
CA SER A 178 -11.46 -0.27 4.32
C SER A 178 -10.09 -0.59 4.91
N GLY A 179 -9.02 -0.30 4.17
CA GLY A 179 -7.64 -0.59 4.59
C GLY A 179 -7.08 0.38 5.63
N VAL A 180 -5.75 0.34 5.77
CA VAL A 180 -5.03 1.17 6.74
C VAL A 180 -3.80 1.82 6.10
N ILE A 181 -3.58 3.10 6.38
CA ILE A 181 -2.28 3.74 6.20
C ILE A 181 -1.79 4.19 7.58
N SER A 182 -0.54 3.87 7.93
CA SER A 182 0.07 4.33 9.17
C SER A 182 1.48 4.85 8.92
N GLY A 183 1.83 6.01 9.52
CA GLY A 183 3.15 6.56 9.33
C GLY A 183 3.53 7.71 10.26
N LYS A 184 4.86 7.88 10.41
CA LYS A 184 5.46 9.02 11.09
C LYS A 184 6.05 9.99 10.07
N VAL A 185 5.63 11.25 10.13
CA VAL A 185 6.15 12.36 9.31
C VAL A 185 7.19 13.14 10.11
N SER A 186 8.41 13.21 9.60
CA SER A 186 9.52 13.91 10.26
C SER A 186 9.79 15.29 9.65
N GLY A 187 8.82 16.19 9.83
CA GLY A 187 8.89 17.57 9.35
C GLY A 187 8.56 17.65 7.85
N ALA A 188 7.33 18.04 7.54
CA ALA A 188 6.89 18.32 6.18
C ALA A 188 6.37 19.76 6.10
N ASP A 189 6.66 20.45 5.00
CA ASP A 189 6.05 21.76 4.73
C ASP A 189 4.54 21.60 4.54
N LYS A 190 4.15 20.48 3.90
CA LYS A 190 2.75 20.16 3.66
C LYS A 190 2.45 18.66 3.78
N LEU A 191 1.50 18.34 4.64
CA LEU A 191 0.91 17.02 4.76
C LEU A 191 -0.57 17.05 4.36
N ASN A 192 -0.98 16.17 3.46
CA ASN A 192 -2.39 15.98 3.12
C ASN A 192 -2.80 14.53 3.42
N CYS A 193 -3.87 14.38 4.18
CA CYS A 193 -4.51 13.09 4.46
C CYS A 193 -5.92 13.09 3.89
N THR A 194 -6.19 12.22 2.94
CA THR A 194 -7.51 12.03 2.33
C THR A 194 -8.00 10.62 2.56
N LEU A 195 -9.17 10.48 3.15
CA LEU A 195 -9.83 9.21 3.41
C LEU A 195 -11.20 9.18 2.76
N THR A 196 -11.44 8.17 1.93
CA THR A 196 -12.75 7.87 1.35
C THR A 196 -13.16 6.44 1.73
N GLY A 197 -14.28 6.26 2.43
CA GLY A 197 -14.79 4.96 2.85
C GLY A 197 -14.77 4.76 4.37
N ILE A 198 -14.44 3.53 4.81
CA ILE A 198 -14.46 3.10 6.22
C ILE A 198 -13.09 2.75 6.77
N GLY A 199 -12.02 3.00 6.01
CA GLY A 199 -10.63 2.74 6.40
C GLY A 199 -10.11 3.65 7.50
N ARG A 200 -8.82 3.54 7.78
CA ARG A 200 -8.15 4.33 8.81
C ARG A 200 -6.81 4.87 8.35
N ILE A 201 -6.52 6.10 8.72
CA ILE A 201 -5.18 6.69 8.58
C ILE A 201 -4.68 7.03 9.98
N TYR A 202 -3.49 6.54 10.35
CA TYR A 202 -2.80 6.90 11.57
C TYR A 202 -1.56 7.71 11.19
N VAL A 203 -1.49 8.95 11.62
CA VAL A 203 -0.36 9.83 11.30
C VAL A 203 0.17 10.51 12.55
N SER A 204 1.50 10.54 12.67
CA SER A 204 2.20 11.16 13.79
C SER A 204 3.38 11.99 13.31
N GLY A 205 3.99 12.77 14.21
CA GLY A 205 5.21 13.53 13.96
C GLY A 205 4.98 15.03 13.79
N LYS A 206 5.50 15.65 12.70
CA LYS A 206 5.41 17.11 12.51
C LYS A 206 5.18 17.47 11.04
N ALA A 207 4.30 18.47 10.80
CA ALA A 207 4.12 19.15 9.53
C ALA A 207 3.82 20.64 9.78
N ASP A 208 4.18 21.53 8.86
CA ASP A 208 3.83 22.95 9.01
C ASP A 208 2.36 23.18 8.62
N LYS A 209 1.95 22.64 7.46
CA LYS A 209 0.56 22.72 6.97
C LYS A 209 -0.05 21.34 6.89
N TYR A 210 -1.22 21.18 7.49
CA TYR A 210 -1.94 19.92 7.50
C TYR A 210 -3.30 20.05 6.82
N GLY A 211 -3.56 19.23 5.80
CA GLY A 211 -4.86 19.07 5.14
C GLY A 211 -5.50 17.74 5.52
N LYS A 212 -6.75 17.77 5.98
CA LYS A 212 -7.52 16.60 6.40
C LYS A 212 -8.85 16.56 5.70
N VAL A 213 -9.09 15.49 4.93
CA VAL A 213 -10.37 15.26 4.22
C VAL A 213 -10.87 13.86 4.55
N ILE A 214 -12.12 13.76 5.01
CA ILE A 214 -12.80 12.50 5.30
C ILE A 214 -14.14 12.48 4.57
N ILE A 215 -14.36 11.45 3.75
CA ILE A 215 -15.61 11.17 3.04
C ILE A 215 -16.03 9.75 3.41
N GLY A 216 -17.10 9.61 4.18
CA GLY A 216 -17.60 8.33 4.69
C GLY A 216 -17.47 8.19 6.21
N SER A 217 -17.43 6.94 6.70
CA SER A 217 -17.42 6.61 8.13
C SER A 217 -16.05 6.19 8.68
N GLY A 218 -15.00 6.35 7.90
CA GLY A 218 -13.63 6.07 8.33
C GLY A 218 -13.07 7.13 9.27
N SER A 219 -11.83 6.95 9.73
CA SER A 219 -11.19 7.85 10.68
C SER A 219 -9.74 8.17 10.32
N ILE A 220 -9.34 9.40 10.60
CA ILE A 220 -7.94 9.83 10.58
C ILE A 220 -7.56 10.16 12.02
N ASP A 221 -6.65 9.36 12.59
CA ASP A 221 -6.05 9.60 13.91
C ASP A 221 -4.75 10.39 13.73
N ASP A 222 -4.80 11.65 14.09
CA ASP A 222 -3.72 12.63 14.06
C ASP A 222 -3.38 13.15 15.46
N SER A 223 -3.78 12.45 16.51
CA SER A 223 -3.58 12.84 17.91
C SER A 223 -2.11 13.04 18.30
N MET A 224 -1.20 12.36 17.59
CA MET A 224 0.25 12.47 17.79
C MET A 224 0.95 13.31 16.71
N LEU A 225 0.20 14.09 15.90
CA LEU A 225 0.73 14.99 14.89
C LEU A 225 0.79 16.43 15.43
N LYS A 226 1.93 17.08 15.26
CA LYS A 226 2.09 18.52 15.52
C LYS A 226 2.07 19.29 14.21
N TYR A 227 1.31 20.39 14.15
CA TYR A 227 1.21 21.22 12.95
C TYR A 227 1.00 22.69 13.33
N ASP A 228 1.40 23.60 12.44
CA ASP A 228 1.24 25.04 12.66
C ASP A 228 -0.12 25.54 12.15
N SER A 229 -0.66 24.92 11.08
CA SER A 229 -1.97 25.23 10.53
C SER A 229 -2.69 24.00 10.00
N ILE A 230 -4.03 24.01 10.08
CA ILE A 230 -4.88 22.90 9.58
C ILE A 230 -6.02 23.42 8.70
N SER A 231 -6.33 22.65 7.63
CA SER A 231 -7.55 22.76 6.84
C SER A 231 -8.30 21.42 6.88
N THR A 232 -9.55 21.43 7.31
CA THR A 232 -10.34 20.21 7.49
C THR A 232 -11.62 20.26 6.67
N THR A 233 -11.92 19.16 5.97
CA THR A 233 -13.21 18.93 5.29
C THR A 233 -13.70 17.53 5.69
N SER A 234 -14.95 17.44 6.17
CA SER A 234 -15.56 16.16 6.55
C SER A 234 -16.98 16.09 6.00
N THR A 235 -17.29 15.04 5.27
CA THR A 235 -18.64 14.73 4.80
C THR A 235 -19.01 13.35 5.31
N HIS A 236 -19.92 13.29 6.30
CA HIS A 236 -20.50 12.05 6.79
C HIS A 236 -21.74 11.73 5.95
N THR A 237 -21.75 10.60 5.29
CA THR A 237 -22.97 10.07 4.66
C THR A 237 -23.74 9.32 5.74
N ASN A 238 -24.69 9.99 6.40
CA ASN A 238 -25.69 9.27 7.19
C ASN A 238 -26.55 8.51 6.16
N VAL A 239 -26.45 7.19 6.16
CA VAL A 239 -27.45 6.34 5.52
C VAL A 239 -28.69 6.49 6.41
N ILE A 240 -29.63 7.32 5.99
CA ILE A 240 -30.97 7.34 6.56
C ILE A 240 -31.58 6.00 6.15
N ASN A 241 -31.65 5.06 7.06
CA ASN A 241 -32.45 3.87 6.88
C ASN A 241 -33.91 4.35 6.82
N ASP A 242 -34.52 4.20 5.67
CA ASP A 242 -35.93 4.52 5.36
C ASP A 242 -36.93 3.60 6.12
N SER A 243 -36.53 3.05 7.29
CA SER A 243 -37.40 2.26 8.16
C SER A 243 -38.27 3.09 9.08
N ASP A 244 -38.10 4.43 9.13
CA ASP A 244 -38.92 5.32 9.99
C ASP A 244 -39.89 6.23 9.20
N ALA A 245 -40.15 5.94 7.93
CA ALA A 245 -41.16 6.65 7.13
C ALA A 245 -42.62 6.27 7.46
N SER A 246 -42.90 5.84 8.71
CA SER A 246 -44.28 5.49 9.13
C SER A 246 -44.88 6.40 10.23
N SER A 247 -44.43 7.65 10.31
CA SER A 247 -45.14 8.64 11.15
C SER A 247 -45.19 10.01 10.46
N ALA A 248 -45.92 10.09 9.34
CA ALA A 248 -46.39 11.37 8.87
C ALA A 248 -47.45 11.88 9.85
N PRO A 249 -47.32 13.11 10.38
CA PRO A 249 -48.40 13.68 11.17
C PRO A 249 -49.60 13.92 10.27
N LYS A 250 -50.76 13.35 10.68
CA LYS A 250 -52.07 13.66 10.08
C LYS A 250 -52.31 15.17 10.12
N SER A 251 -52.60 15.75 8.98
CA SER A 251 -53.11 17.10 8.86
C SER A 251 -54.42 17.22 9.65
N PRO A 252 -54.61 18.25 10.46
CA PRO A 252 -55.95 18.50 11.07
C PRO A 252 -56.88 19.07 10.01
N ASP A 253 -57.99 18.40 9.93
CA ASP A 253 -59.15 18.80 9.09
C ASP A 253 -59.65 20.19 9.35
N GLY A 254 -60.02 20.82 8.28
CA GLY A 254 -61.22 21.65 8.23
C GLY A 254 -61.08 23.12 8.65
N ILE A 255 -61.20 24.00 7.68
CA ILE A 255 -62.24 25.02 7.71
C ILE A 255 -62.52 25.46 6.26
N ILE A 256 -63.74 25.09 5.82
CA ILE A 256 -64.43 25.66 4.65
C ILE A 256 -64.95 27.03 5.09
N ASN A 257 -64.70 28.05 4.32
CA ASN A 257 -65.62 29.19 4.22
C ASN A 257 -65.60 29.76 2.82
N ALA A 258 -66.76 29.64 2.25
CA ALA A 258 -67.14 30.25 0.99
C ALA A 258 -67.70 31.67 1.23
N GLN A 259 -67.45 32.51 0.26
CA GLN A 259 -68.30 33.55 -0.29
C GLN A 259 -68.29 34.98 0.34
N PRO A 260 -68.80 35.96 -0.50
CA PRO A 260 -69.35 35.88 -1.83
C PRO A 260 -68.47 36.46 -2.92
#